data_3c594fb0f774c74597d1113f0ac6c5be
#
_entry.id   3c594fb0f774c74597d1113f0ac6c5be
#
_cell.length_a   1.000
_cell.length_b   1.000
_cell.length_c   1.000
_cell.angle_alpha   90.00
_cell.angle_beta   90.00
_cell.angle_gamma   90.00
#
_symmetry.space_group_name_H-M   'P 1'
#
loop_
_entity.id
_entity.type
_entity.pdbx_description
1 polymer ?
#
loop_
_entity_poly.entity_id
_entity_poly.type
_entity_poly.pdbx_seq_one_letter_code
_entity_poly.pdbx_strand_id
1 'polypeptide(L)'
;GPSWVGDMMMSHSLYQQLKLQYPNCQIDVMAPNWCKPLLARMPEVRNAIEMPLGHGKFALCERYHLGKALRHQYNMAIVLPNSLKSAFIPLFAKIAVRRGWKGESRYFLLNDLRNNKRDYPMMVQRYVTLAFEKDAVPKAADIPVLKPYLTVEPTQQAETLKIFEKQTALLGNRPIIGFCPGAEFGPAKRWPHYHYAKLAEMLIEKGYAVELFGSPKDVEAGEQIRNALPAELQPFCLNVAGQTNLNQAVDLIAHCTAIVSNDSGLMHIAAATARPLVALYGPTSPTYTPPLSDKAEIIRLIEGDLIKVRKSTDSAEGYHQSLIDITPQSVFEKLTALLNK
;
A
#
# COMPACT_ATOMS: atom_id res chain seq x y z
N GLY A 1 -4.96 11.12 8.22
CA GLY A 1 -4.45 9.85 7.66
C GLY A 1 -3.01 9.96 7.20
N PRO A 2 -2.35 8.84 6.89
CA PRO A 2 -1.02 8.81 6.29
C PRO A 2 -1.04 9.26 4.82
N SER A 3 0.15 9.55 4.28
CA SER A 3 0.28 10.02 2.88
C SER A 3 0.70 8.91 1.92
N TRP A 4 1.25 7.82 2.42
CA TRP A 4 1.68 6.68 1.61
C TRP A 4 0.56 5.67 1.43
N VAL A 5 0.44 5.13 0.21
CA VAL A 5 -0.60 4.13 -0.14
C VAL A 5 -0.58 2.93 0.79
N GLY A 6 0.60 2.33 1.04
CA GLY A 6 0.72 1.18 1.93
C GLY A 6 0.32 1.49 3.38
N ASP A 7 0.76 2.65 3.89
CA ASP A 7 0.36 3.10 5.24
C ASP A 7 -1.16 3.38 5.32
N MET A 8 -1.74 3.95 4.26
CA MET A 8 -3.19 4.18 4.18
C MET A 8 -3.94 2.84 4.19
N MET A 9 -3.47 1.86 3.44
CA MET A 9 -4.07 0.51 3.45
C MET A 9 -3.98 -0.13 4.83
N MET A 10 -2.82 -0.09 5.50
CA MET A 10 -2.66 -0.62 6.85
C MET A 10 -3.49 0.14 7.89
N SER A 11 -3.76 1.44 7.69
CA SER A 11 -4.61 2.22 8.59
C SER A 11 -6.09 1.81 8.56
N HIS A 12 -6.53 1.06 7.55
CA HIS A 12 -7.89 0.54 7.47
C HIS A 12 -8.22 -0.39 8.65
N SER A 13 -7.26 -1.19 9.12
CA SER A 13 -7.44 -2.03 10.32
C SER A 13 -7.84 -1.22 11.56
N LEU A 14 -7.33 0.01 11.70
CA LEU A 14 -7.76 0.94 12.75
C LEU A 14 -9.23 1.36 12.57
N TYR A 15 -9.65 1.65 11.34
CA TYR A 15 -11.03 2.08 11.09
C TYR A 15 -12.03 0.95 11.38
N GLN A 16 -11.70 -0.27 10.97
CA GLN A 16 -12.46 -1.47 11.31
C GLN A 16 -12.54 -1.66 12.84
N GLN A 17 -11.39 -1.55 13.54
CA GLN A 17 -11.36 -1.71 14.99
C GLN A 17 -12.18 -0.63 15.72
N LEU A 18 -12.16 0.62 15.24
CA LEU A 18 -13.00 1.69 15.79
C LEU A 18 -14.49 1.39 15.60
N LYS A 19 -14.89 0.85 14.44
CA LYS A 19 -16.28 0.45 14.19
C LYS A 19 -16.73 -0.73 15.05
N LEU A 20 -15.85 -1.68 15.36
CA LEU A 20 -16.15 -2.78 16.30
C LEU A 20 -16.35 -2.28 17.72
N GLN A 21 -15.54 -1.34 18.18
CA GLN A 21 -15.65 -0.78 19.53
C GLN A 21 -16.79 0.22 19.66
N TYR A 22 -17.02 1.00 18.62
CA TYR A 22 -17.99 2.09 18.58
C TYR A 22 -18.84 1.99 17.29
N PRO A 23 -19.81 1.08 17.19
CA PRO A 23 -20.56 0.81 15.95
C PRO A 23 -21.19 2.06 15.31
N ASN A 24 -21.62 3.00 16.12
CA ASN A 24 -22.27 4.24 15.68
C ASN A 24 -21.29 5.39 15.40
N CYS A 25 -19.97 5.20 15.60
CA CYS A 25 -19.01 6.26 15.32
C CYS A 25 -18.97 6.60 13.82
N GLN A 26 -18.77 7.86 13.52
CA GLN A 26 -18.58 8.33 12.15
C GLN A 26 -17.09 8.66 11.97
N ILE A 27 -16.48 8.06 10.96
CA ILE A 27 -15.05 8.19 10.69
C ILE A 27 -14.86 8.98 9.41
N ASP A 28 -14.28 10.17 9.53
CA ASP A 28 -13.79 10.96 8.41
C ASP A 28 -12.27 10.92 8.40
N VAL A 29 -11.68 10.75 7.23
CA VAL A 29 -10.22 10.63 7.12
C VAL A 29 -9.66 11.77 6.28
N MET A 30 -8.85 12.63 6.91
CA MET A 30 -8.12 13.67 6.19
C MET A 30 -6.87 13.07 5.57
N ALA A 31 -6.75 13.13 4.24
CA ALA A 31 -5.66 12.55 3.47
C ALA A 31 -5.36 13.34 2.19
N PRO A 32 -4.16 13.19 1.60
CA PRO A 32 -3.87 13.74 0.29
C PRO A 32 -4.87 13.26 -0.76
N ASN A 33 -5.08 14.07 -1.78
CA ASN A 33 -6.11 13.81 -2.80
C ASN A 33 -5.94 12.46 -3.51
N TRP A 34 -4.69 12.03 -3.74
CA TRP A 34 -4.42 10.71 -4.37
C TRP A 34 -4.82 9.50 -3.52
N CYS A 35 -5.00 9.66 -2.19
CA CYS A 35 -5.47 8.57 -1.32
C CYS A 35 -7.02 8.49 -1.22
N LYS A 36 -7.75 9.51 -1.65
CA LYS A 36 -9.23 9.53 -1.59
C LYS A 36 -9.88 8.33 -2.27
N PRO A 37 -9.42 7.86 -3.45
CA PRO A 37 -10.00 6.69 -4.09
C PRO A 37 -9.94 5.42 -3.22
N LEU A 38 -8.90 5.23 -2.41
CA LEU A 38 -8.82 4.11 -1.47
C LEU A 38 -9.83 4.26 -0.33
N LEU A 39 -9.92 5.46 0.23
CA LEU A 39 -10.85 5.75 1.33
C LEU A 39 -12.30 5.58 0.92
N ALA A 40 -12.65 5.93 -0.33
CA ALA A 40 -14.00 5.75 -0.87
C ALA A 40 -14.39 4.27 -1.02
N ARG A 41 -13.40 3.35 -1.00
CA ARG A 41 -13.60 1.89 -1.07
C ARG A 41 -13.52 1.20 0.29
N MET A 42 -13.40 1.97 1.39
CA MET A 42 -13.39 1.49 2.77
C MET A 42 -14.74 1.81 3.43
N PRO A 43 -15.63 0.83 3.65
CA PRO A 43 -17.00 1.07 4.12
C PRO A 43 -17.08 1.76 5.48
N GLU A 44 -16.04 1.66 6.30
CA GLU A 44 -15.97 2.30 7.61
C GLU A 44 -15.77 3.81 7.52
N VAL A 45 -15.28 4.30 6.38
CA VAL A 45 -15.00 5.73 6.16
C VAL A 45 -16.24 6.40 5.57
N ARG A 46 -16.76 7.39 6.29
CA ARG A 46 -17.89 8.20 5.83
C ARG A 46 -17.45 9.23 4.77
N ASN A 47 -16.40 10.00 5.07
CA ASN A 47 -15.89 11.04 4.17
C ASN A 47 -14.35 11.04 4.11
N ALA A 48 -13.83 11.25 2.90
CA ALA A 48 -12.42 11.54 2.68
C ALA A 48 -12.23 13.07 2.57
N ILE A 49 -11.65 13.68 3.61
CA ILE A 49 -11.35 15.11 3.65
C ILE A 49 -10.01 15.35 2.98
N GLU A 50 -9.96 16.34 2.09
CA GLU A 50 -8.72 16.68 1.40
C GLU A 50 -7.71 17.34 2.34
N MET A 51 -6.47 16.88 2.34
CA MET A 51 -5.30 17.55 2.86
C MET A 51 -4.58 18.25 1.69
N PRO A 52 -4.83 19.55 1.47
CA PRO A 52 -4.29 20.25 0.29
C PRO A 52 -2.80 20.56 0.42
N LEU A 53 -2.22 20.33 1.60
CA LEU A 53 -0.83 20.70 1.89
C LEU A 53 0.13 19.61 1.45
N GLY A 54 1.04 19.95 0.55
CA GLY A 54 2.08 19.07 0.04
C GLY A 54 3.02 18.56 1.13
N HIS A 55 3.67 17.43 0.84
CA HIS A 55 4.65 16.82 1.73
C HIS A 55 5.81 17.81 2.02
N GLY A 56 6.24 17.87 3.28
CA GLY A 56 7.33 18.77 3.70
C GLY A 56 6.88 20.18 4.12
N LYS A 57 5.82 20.75 3.59
CA LYS A 57 5.38 22.12 3.92
C LYS A 57 4.90 22.26 5.36
N PHE A 58 5.39 23.28 6.07
CA PHE A 58 4.92 23.59 7.43
C PHE A 58 3.53 24.25 7.40
N ALA A 59 3.36 25.32 6.61
CA ALA A 59 2.10 25.97 6.25
C ALA A 59 1.14 26.17 7.46
N LEU A 60 1.58 26.95 8.47
CA LEU A 60 0.84 27.08 9.74
C LEU A 60 -0.49 27.79 9.57
N CYS A 61 -0.54 28.84 8.74
CA CYS A 61 -1.77 29.61 8.49
C CYS A 61 -2.83 28.74 7.81
N GLU A 62 -2.45 27.98 6.80
CA GLU A 62 -3.37 27.07 6.09
C GLU A 62 -3.87 25.96 7.04
N ARG A 63 -3.00 25.43 7.92
CA ARG A 63 -3.41 24.47 8.96
C ARG A 63 -4.39 25.09 9.97
N TYR A 64 -4.20 26.37 10.29
CA TYR A 64 -5.15 27.09 11.14
C TYR A 64 -6.52 27.21 10.47
N HIS A 65 -6.58 27.60 9.20
CA HIS A 65 -7.84 27.71 8.46
C HIS A 65 -8.54 26.34 8.31
N LEU A 66 -7.78 25.27 7.98
CA LEU A 66 -8.31 23.90 7.93
C LEU A 66 -8.86 23.49 9.30
N GLY A 67 -8.10 23.70 10.38
CA GLY A 67 -8.57 23.39 11.72
C GLY A 67 -9.80 24.21 12.12
N LYS A 68 -9.82 25.50 11.81
CA LYS A 68 -10.98 26.37 12.09
C LYS A 68 -12.25 25.90 11.38
N ALA A 69 -12.13 25.42 10.14
CA ALA A 69 -13.25 24.89 9.36
C ALA A 69 -13.82 23.60 9.97
N LEU A 70 -13.02 22.84 10.73
CA LEU A 70 -13.42 21.57 11.36
C LEU A 70 -13.91 21.71 12.81
N ARG A 71 -14.01 22.94 13.34
CA ARG A 71 -14.48 23.18 14.72
C ARG A 71 -15.87 22.62 14.94
N HIS A 72 -16.08 22.05 16.12
CA HIS A 72 -17.37 21.51 16.57
C HIS A 72 -17.92 20.33 15.75
N GLN A 73 -17.11 19.75 14.84
CA GLN A 73 -17.55 18.61 14.02
C GLN A 73 -17.09 17.26 14.56
N TYR A 74 -16.05 17.23 15.40
CA TYR A 74 -15.43 16.00 15.88
C TYR A 74 -15.19 16.00 17.38
N ASN A 75 -15.38 14.85 18.01
CA ASN A 75 -15.08 14.62 19.43
C ASN A 75 -13.64 14.15 19.64
N MET A 76 -13.10 13.39 18.66
CA MET A 76 -11.78 12.81 18.71
C MET A 76 -11.05 12.98 17.37
N ALA A 77 -9.75 13.16 17.46
CA ALA A 77 -8.82 13.09 16.34
C ALA A 77 -7.69 12.12 16.65
N ILE A 78 -7.48 11.16 15.74
CA ILE A 78 -6.35 10.22 15.78
C ILE A 78 -5.35 10.66 14.72
N VAL A 79 -4.15 11.04 15.15
CA VAL A 79 -3.10 11.60 14.28
C VAL A 79 -2.07 10.52 13.96
N LEU A 80 -2.18 9.90 12.79
CA LEU A 80 -1.31 8.79 12.36
C LEU A 80 0.09 9.24 11.93
N PRO A 81 0.27 10.37 11.20
CA PRO A 81 1.60 10.90 10.91
C PRO A 81 2.34 11.31 12.19
N ASN A 82 3.66 11.13 12.22
CA ASN A 82 4.49 11.41 13.40
C ASN A 82 5.09 12.83 13.44
N SER A 83 4.86 13.67 12.43
CA SER A 83 5.40 15.03 12.35
C SER A 83 4.70 15.99 13.30
N LEU A 84 5.46 16.95 13.85
CA LEU A 84 4.94 18.05 14.68
C LEU A 84 3.75 18.76 14.00
N LYS A 85 3.93 19.12 12.73
CA LYS A 85 2.95 19.87 11.94
C LYS A 85 1.61 19.15 11.77
N SER A 86 1.57 17.82 11.85
CA SER A 86 0.32 17.05 11.73
C SER A 86 -0.63 17.25 12.93
N ALA A 87 -0.12 17.67 14.07
CA ALA A 87 -0.91 17.87 15.28
C ALA A 87 -1.57 19.26 15.38
N PHE A 88 -1.20 20.23 14.52
CA PHE A 88 -1.79 21.57 14.56
C PHE A 88 -3.24 21.62 14.11
N ILE A 89 -3.62 20.85 13.10
CA ILE A 89 -5.00 20.86 12.58
C ILE A 89 -6.01 20.47 13.67
N PRO A 90 -5.88 19.32 14.36
CA PRO A 90 -6.82 18.97 15.41
C PRO A 90 -6.75 19.90 16.63
N LEU A 91 -5.59 20.53 16.91
CA LEU A 91 -5.47 21.57 17.91
C LEU A 91 -6.31 22.80 17.54
N PHE A 92 -6.15 23.32 16.34
CA PHE A 92 -6.88 24.50 15.85
C PHE A 92 -8.39 24.23 15.66
N ALA A 93 -8.74 22.98 15.38
CA ALA A 93 -10.12 22.52 15.37
C ALA A 93 -10.74 22.44 16.79
N LYS A 94 -9.93 22.63 17.86
CA LYS A 94 -10.34 22.52 19.26
C LYS A 94 -10.98 21.16 19.60
N ILE A 95 -10.50 20.07 18.94
CA ILE A 95 -10.99 18.73 19.20
C ILE A 95 -10.57 18.31 20.61
N ALA A 96 -11.50 17.80 21.38
CA ALA A 96 -11.32 17.49 22.80
C ALA A 96 -10.24 16.42 23.02
N VAL A 97 -10.32 15.30 22.31
CA VAL A 97 -9.34 14.20 22.38
C VAL A 97 -8.46 14.23 21.12
N ARG A 98 -7.17 14.42 21.33
CA ARG A 98 -6.17 14.44 20.24
C ARG A 98 -5.13 13.38 20.52
N ARG A 99 -5.35 12.19 19.94
CA ARG A 99 -4.58 10.96 20.19
C ARG A 99 -3.53 10.74 19.10
N GLY A 100 -2.37 10.25 19.50
CA GLY A 100 -1.32 9.84 18.54
C GLY A 100 -0.04 9.42 19.24
N TRP A 101 0.88 8.87 18.42
CA TRP A 101 2.20 8.47 18.91
C TRP A 101 3.11 9.65 19.20
N LYS A 102 3.98 9.52 20.21
CA LYS A 102 5.13 10.42 20.37
C LYS A 102 6.00 10.34 19.10
N GLY A 103 6.09 11.47 18.42
CA GLY A 103 6.91 11.66 17.23
C GLY A 103 7.88 12.81 17.43
N GLU A 104 7.93 13.75 16.49
CA GLU A 104 8.55 15.05 16.69
C GLU A 104 7.91 15.76 17.90
N SER A 105 8.60 16.70 18.55
CA SER A 105 8.21 17.35 19.81
C SER A 105 6.80 17.95 19.81
N ARG A 106 5.76 17.12 19.82
CA ARG A 106 4.33 17.49 19.77
C ARG A 106 3.60 17.32 21.12
N TYR A 107 4.36 17.50 22.20
CA TYR A 107 3.83 17.64 23.54
C TYR A 107 2.83 18.81 23.57
N PHE A 108 1.78 18.71 24.37
CA PHE A 108 0.68 19.68 24.46
C PHE A 108 -0.22 19.82 23.22
N LEU A 109 0.31 19.57 22.00
CA LEU A 109 -0.50 19.54 20.79
C LEU A 109 -1.44 18.33 20.77
N LEU A 110 -0.92 17.17 21.20
CA LEU A 110 -1.72 15.98 21.49
C LEU A 110 -1.88 15.84 22.99
N ASN A 111 -3.09 15.60 23.46
CA ASN A 111 -3.41 15.42 24.89
C ASN A 111 -3.58 13.94 25.27
N ASP A 112 -3.69 13.03 24.30
CA ASP A 112 -3.57 11.58 24.49
C ASP A 112 -2.32 11.09 23.72
N LEU A 113 -1.15 11.43 24.26
CA LEU A 113 0.13 11.10 23.66
C LEU A 113 0.62 9.72 24.13
N ARG A 114 0.89 8.83 23.16
CA ARG A 114 1.41 7.48 23.39
C ARG A 114 2.92 7.44 23.14
N ASN A 115 3.69 6.73 23.97
CA ASN A 115 5.16 6.71 23.93
C ASN A 115 5.78 5.32 23.77
N ASN A 116 5.01 4.27 23.92
CA ASN A 116 5.45 2.87 23.88
C ASN A 116 5.34 2.22 22.49
N LYS A 117 5.52 2.98 21.42
CA LYS A 117 5.40 2.52 20.02
C LYS A 117 6.27 1.31 19.68
N ARG A 118 7.42 1.15 20.38
CA ARG A 118 8.37 0.06 20.12
C ARG A 118 7.86 -1.29 20.59
N ASP A 119 6.89 -1.32 21.49
CA ASP A 119 6.27 -2.55 22.00
C ASP A 119 5.46 -3.27 20.91
N TYR A 120 5.14 -2.56 19.81
CA TYR A 120 4.35 -3.06 18.69
C TYR A 120 5.23 -3.21 17.45
N PRO A 121 5.63 -4.45 17.09
CA PRO A 121 6.54 -4.69 15.98
C PRO A 121 5.92 -4.35 14.62
N MET A 122 4.63 -4.68 14.41
CA MET A 122 3.96 -4.42 13.14
C MET A 122 3.46 -2.98 13.05
N MET A 123 3.57 -2.39 11.85
CA MET A 123 3.02 -1.05 11.60
C MET A 123 1.50 -0.99 11.79
N VAL A 124 0.79 -2.04 11.36
CA VAL A 124 -0.66 -2.13 11.55
C VAL A 124 -1.05 -2.17 13.03
N GLN A 125 -0.30 -2.88 13.88
CA GLN A 125 -0.53 -2.89 15.33
C GLN A 125 -0.41 -1.48 15.91
N ARG A 126 0.58 -0.70 15.45
CA ARG A 126 0.77 0.70 15.86
C ARG A 126 -0.42 1.59 15.49
N TYR A 127 -1.12 1.29 14.41
CA TYR A 127 -2.35 2.00 14.06
C TYR A 127 -3.51 1.52 14.94
N VAL A 128 -3.72 0.21 15.04
CA VAL A 128 -4.85 -0.38 15.78
C VAL A 128 -4.84 -0.02 17.27
N THR A 129 -3.66 0.04 17.90
CA THR A 129 -3.54 0.44 19.32
C THR A 129 -4.11 1.82 19.61
N LEU A 130 -4.18 2.70 18.61
CA LEU A 130 -4.78 4.02 18.77
C LEU A 130 -6.32 3.99 18.83
N ALA A 131 -6.97 2.85 18.59
CA ALA A 131 -8.40 2.69 18.83
C ALA A 131 -8.73 2.55 20.32
N PHE A 132 -7.80 2.01 21.11
CA PHE A 132 -8.03 1.71 22.52
C PHE A 132 -7.73 2.90 23.43
N GLU A 133 -8.44 2.98 24.57
CA GLU A 133 -8.09 3.91 25.64
C GLU A 133 -6.70 3.57 26.21
N LYS A 134 -6.02 4.57 26.80
CA LYS A 134 -4.61 4.45 27.17
C LYS A 134 -4.33 3.28 28.13
N ASP A 135 -5.22 3.07 29.07
CA ASP A 135 -5.07 2.06 30.12
C ASP A 135 -5.68 0.70 29.74
N ALA A 136 -6.31 0.62 28.56
CA ALA A 136 -6.96 -0.56 28.02
C ALA A 136 -6.31 -1.10 26.74
N VAL A 137 -5.11 -0.63 26.40
CA VAL A 137 -4.40 -1.09 25.20
C VAL A 137 -3.90 -2.53 25.40
N PRO A 138 -4.28 -3.48 24.54
CA PRO A 138 -3.79 -4.85 24.63
C PRO A 138 -2.27 -4.94 24.41
N LYS A 139 -1.65 -6.04 24.88
CA LYS A 139 -0.27 -6.37 24.53
C LYS A 139 -0.16 -6.65 23.02
N ALA A 140 1.04 -6.54 22.48
CA ALA A 140 1.26 -6.73 21.02
C ALA A 140 0.71 -8.06 20.49
N ALA A 141 0.85 -9.15 21.25
CA ALA A 141 0.33 -10.47 20.87
C ALA A 141 -1.21 -10.53 20.79
N ASP A 142 -1.90 -9.68 21.55
CA ASP A 142 -3.36 -9.69 21.69
C ASP A 142 -4.03 -8.57 20.84
N ILE A 143 -3.23 -7.75 20.13
CA ILE A 143 -3.77 -6.72 19.24
C ILE A 143 -4.49 -7.38 18.06
N PRO A 144 -5.79 -7.10 17.86
CA PRO A 144 -6.51 -7.64 16.72
C PRO A 144 -6.03 -6.98 15.41
N VAL A 145 -5.43 -7.75 14.53
CA VAL A 145 -5.02 -7.30 13.21
C VAL A 145 -6.09 -7.69 12.19
N LEU A 146 -7.07 -6.82 12.04
CA LEU A 146 -8.09 -6.97 11.01
C LEU A 146 -7.49 -6.72 9.63
N LYS A 147 -7.76 -7.61 8.68
CA LYS A 147 -7.21 -7.50 7.33
C LYS A 147 -7.85 -6.33 6.59
N PRO A 148 -7.07 -5.42 6.00
CA PRO A 148 -7.60 -4.41 5.11
C PRO A 148 -8.29 -5.06 3.91
N TYR A 149 -9.39 -4.47 3.45
CA TYR A 149 -10.05 -4.85 2.22
C TYR A 149 -10.53 -3.60 1.47
N LEU A 150 -10.73 -3.73 0.18
CA LEU A 150 -11.28 -2.69 -0.67
C LEU A 150 -12.52 -3.21 -1.39
N THR A 151 -13.59 -2.46 -1.33
CA THR A 151 -14.78 -2.76 -2.11
C THR A 151 -14.49 -2.51 -3.59
N VAL A 152 -14.75 -3.51 -4.42
CA VAL A 152 -14.65 -3.41 -5.88
C VAL A 152 -16.06 -3.51 -6.44
N GLU A 153 -16.61 -2.38 -6.86
CA GLU A 153 -17.96 -2.31 -7.44
C GLU A 153 -17.93 -2.83 -8.88
N PRO A 154 -18.75 -3.84 -9.23
CA PRO A 154 -18.71 -4.46 -10.55
C PRO A 154 -18.94 -3.47 -11.71
N THR A 155 -19.82 -2.48 -11.52
CA THR A 155 -20.10 -1.45 -12.53
C THR A 155 -18.88 -0.56 -12.76
N GLN A 156 -18.23 -0.10 -11.71
CA GLN A 156 -17.04 0.73 -11.79
C GLN A 156 -15.84 -0.04 -12.40
N GLN A 157 -15.69 -1.31 -12.01
CA GLN A 157 -14.66 -2.18 -12.60
C GLN A 157 -14.91 -2.37 -14.10
N ALA A 158 -16.17 -2.63 -14.52
CA ALA A 158 -16.51 -2.76 -15.94
C ALA A 158 -16.21 -1.48 -16.74
N GLU A 159 -16.48 -0.31 -16.17
CA GLU A 159 -16.11 0.98 -16.79
C GLU A 159 -14.59 1.11 -16.94
N THR A 160 -13.84 0.76 -15.91
CA THR A 160 -12.35 0.75 -15.97
C THR A 160 -11.86 -0.21 -17.05
N LEU A 161 -12.34 -1.44 -17.10
CA LEU A 161 -11.96 -2.43 -18.11
C LEU A 161 -12.26 -1.93 -19.53
N LYS A 162 -13.40 -1.26 -19.73
CA LYS A 162 -13.77 -0.66 -21.03
C LYS A 162 -12.79 0.45 -21.46
N ILE A 163 -12.28 1.25 -20.53
CA ILE A 163 -11.25 2.28 -20.83
C ILE A 163 -9.98 1.64 -21.39
N PHE A 164 -9.59 0.49 -20.86
CA PHE A 164 -8.38 -0.24 -21.24
C PHE A 164 -8.62 -1.33 -22.30
N GLU A 165 -9.86 -1.50 -22.80
CA GLU A 165 -10.26 -2.57 -23.71
C GLU A 165 -9.35 -2.69 -24.94
N LYS A 166 -9.00 -1.58 -25.59
CA LYS A 166 -8.12 -1.59 -26.77
C LYS A 166 -6.72 -2.10 -26.48
N GLN A 167 -6.21 -1.82 -25.29
CA GLN A 167 -4.88 -2.26 -24.86
C GLN A 167 -4.91 -3.73 -24.41
N THR A 168 -5.90 -4.11 -23.62
CA THR A 168 -6.08 -5.48 -23.14
C THR A 168 -6.53 -6.46 -24.23
N ALA A 169 -7.16 -5.99 -25.30
CA ALA A 169 -7.50 -6.82 -26.46
C ALA A 169 -6.28 -7.53 -27.07
N LEU A 170 -5.09 -6.92 -26.96
CA LEU A 170 -3.83 -7.54 -27.40
C LEU A 170 -3.44 -8.76 -26.56
N LEU A 171 -3.92 -8.85 -25.33
CA LEU A 171 -3.64 -9.97 -24.44
C LEU A 171 -4.51 -11.20 -24.74
N GLY A 172 -5.56 -11.04 -25.56
CA GLY A 172 -6.54 -12.09 -25.88
C GLY A 172 -7.34 -12.53 -24.64
N ASN A 173 -7.79 -13.77 -24.64
CA ASN A 173 -8.53 -14.35 -23.51
C ASN A 173 -7.62 -15.04 -22.47
N ARG A 174 -6.35 -14.60 -22.38
CA ARG A 174 -5.40 -15.18 -21.44
C ARG A 174 -5.68 -14.69 -20.03
N PRO A 175 -5.57 -15.55 -19.00
CA PRO A 175 -5.61 -15.08 -17.61
C PRO A 175 -4.42 -14.16 -17.34
N ILE A 176 -4.68 -13.04 -16.66
CA ILE A 176 -3.69 -11.96 -16.48
C ILE A 176 -2.99 -12.13 -15.14
N ILE A 177 -1.66 -12.09 -15.15
CA ILE A 177 -0.82 -11.95 -13.96
C ILE A 177 -0.33 -10.51 -13.88
N GLY A 178 -0.69 -9.83 -12.79
CA GLY A 178 -0.26 -8.46 -12.55
C GLY A 178 1.13 -8.41 -11.91
N PHE A 179 2.00 -7.56 -12.42
CA PHE A 179 3.30 -7.27 -11.81
C PHE A 179 3.33 -5.84 -11.27
N CYS A 180 3.81 -5.67 -10.03
CA CYS A 180 4.05 -4.37 -9.41
C CYS A 180 5.56 -4.17 -9.16
N PRO A 181 6.34 -3.87 -10.20
CA PRO A 181 7.81 -3.82 -10.13
C PRO A 181 8.33 -2.54 -9.47
N GLY A 182 7.48 -1.53 -9.26
CA GLY A 182 7.83 -0.27 -8.63
C GLY A 182 8.11 -0.37 -7.13
N ALA A 183 8.94 0.54 -6.63
CA ALA A 183 9.09 0.81 -5.20
C ALA A 183 9.49 2.28 -5.00
N GLU A 184 8.59 3.07 -4.42
CA GLU A 184 8.78 4.52 -4.25
C GLU A 184 9.97 4.85 -3.33
N PHE A 185 10.29 3.98 -2.39
CA PHE A 185 11.42 4.19 -1.47
C PHE A 185 12.77 4.17 -2.19
N GLY A 186 12.93 3.35 -3.24
CA GLY A 186 14.15 3.29 -4.03
C GLY A 186 14.45 1.92 -4.64
N PRO A 187 15.48 1.84 -5.51
CA PRO A 187 15.82 0.63 -6.27
C PRO A 187 16.23 -0.56 -5.40
N ALA A 188 16.77 -0.34 -4.19
CA ALA A 188 17.13 -1.43 -3.28
C ALA A 188 15.92 -2.30 -2.84
N LYS A 189 14.70 -1.83 -3.04
CA LYS A 189 13.46 -2.57 -2.79
C LYS A 189 12.84 -3.16 -4.07
N ARG A 190 13.49 -3.03 -5.21
CA ARG A 190 13.00 -3.53 -6.49
C ARG A 190 13.66 -4.87 -6.81
N TRP A 191 12.85 -5.85 -7.13
CA TRP A 191 13.32 -7.07 -7.76
C TRP A 191 13.81 -6.70 -9.18
N PRO A 192 14.94 -7.26 -9.67
CA PRO A 192 15.53 -6.85 -10.93
C PRO A 192 14.57 -6.94 -12.11
N HIS A 193 14.60 -5.95 -13.01
CA HIS A 193 13.74 -5.93 -14.19
C HIS A 193 13.96 -7.15 -15.10
N TYR A 194 15.20 -7.63 -15.22
CA TYR A 194 15.52 -8.84 -15.98
C TYR A 194 14.96 -10.12 -15.35
N HIS A 195 14.78 -10.16 -14.04
CA HIS A 195 14.10 -11.26 -13.37
C HIS A 195 12.58 -11.21 -13.59
N TYR A 196 11.98 -10.01 -13.53
CA TYR A 196 10.58 -9.83 -13.93
C TYR A 196 10.35 -10.24 -15.39
N ALA A 197 11.25 -9.87 -16.32
CA ALA A 197 11.18 -10.26 -17.72
C ALA A 197 11.25 -11.79 -17.88
N LYS A 198 12.18 -12.46 -17.20
CA LYS A 198 12.28 -13.92 -17.27
C LYS A 198 11.05 -14.62 -16.67
N LEU A 199 10.49 -14.10 -15.58
CA LEU A 199 9.23 -14.61 -15.04
C LEU A 199 8.07 -14.39 -16.02
N ALA A 200 7.99 -13.23 -16.67
CA ALA A 200 6.99 -12.92 -17.69
C ALA A 200 7.07 -13.90 -18.87
N GLU A 201 8.27 -14.17 -19.39
CA GLU A 201 8.52 -15.17 -20.44
C GLU A 201 7.94 -16.53 -20.04
N MET A 202 8.31 -17.04 -18.86
CA MET A 202 7.84 -18.33 -18.34
C MET A 202 6.31 -18.39 -18.22
N LEU A 203 5.67 -17.31 -17.79
CA LEU A 203 4.22 -17.23 -17.62
C LEU A 203 3.51 -17.16 -18.99
N ILE A 204 4.03 -16.36 -19.94
CA ILE A 204 3.45 -16.20 -21.26
C ILE A 204 3.52 -17.51 -22.06
N GLU A 205 4.60 -18.26 -21.94
CA GLU A 205 4.75 -19.61 -22.52
C GLU A 205 3.75 -20.60 -21.93
N LYS A 206 3.30 -20.39 -20.70
CA LYS A 206 2.23 -21.19 -20.05
C LYS A 206 0.82 -20.71 -20.36
N GLY A 207 0.66 -19.71 -21.25
CA GLY A 207 -0.65 -19.22 -21.69
C GLY A 207 -1.23 -18.08 -20.86
N TYR A 208 -0.47 -17.49 -19.94
CA TYR A 208 -0.85 -16.26 -19.24
C TYR A 208 -0.53 -15.02 -20.06
N ALA A 209 -1.11 -13.90 -19.69
CA ALA A 209 -0.68 -12.57 -20.07
C ALA A 209 -0.13 -11.83 -18.85
N VAL A 210 0.69 -10.82 -19.05
CA VAL A 210 1.29 -10.02 -17.98
C VAL A 210 0.85 -8.57 -18.11
N GLU A 211 0.47 -7.94 -16.99
CA GLU A 211 0.13 -6.53 -16.91
C GLU A 211 1.01 -5.85 -15.85
N LEU A 212 1.74 -4.79 -16.26
CA LEU A 212 2.70 -4.10 -15.40
C LEU A 212 2.06 -2.84 -14.81
N PHE A 213 1.98 -2.77 -13.49
CA PHE A 213 1.42 -1.66 -12.73
C PHE A 213 2.48 -0.79 -12.10
N GLY A 214 2.24 0.51 -12.07
CA GLY A 214 3.13 1.46 -11.42
C GLY A 214 2.68 2.90 -11.55
N SER A 215 3.39 3.77 -10.86
CA SER A 215 3.28 5.23 -10.99
C SER A 215 3.94 5.72 -12.30
N PRO A 216 3.78 7.00 -12.68
CA PRO A 216 4.53 7.57 -13.79
C PRO A 216 6.06 7.42 -13.71
N LYS A 217 6.61 7.28 -12.50
CA LYS A 217 8.05 7.04 -12.27
C LYS A 217 8.48 5.60 -12.60
N ASP A 218 7.54 4.69 -12.71
CA ASP A 218 7.80 3.26 -12.93
C ASP A 218 7.61 2.86 -14.40
N VAL A 219 7.22 3.79 -15.28
CA VAL A 219 7.02 3.56 -16.73
C VAL A 219 8.27 2.97 -17.36
N GLU A 220 9.43 3.58 -17.11
CA GLU A 220 10.71 3.14 -17.66
C GLU A 220 11.06 1.72 -17.19
N ALA A 221 10.87 1.40 -15.92
CA ALA A 221 11.10 0.06 -15.40
C ALA A 221 10.16 -0.97 -16.05
N GLY A 222 8.90 -0.60 -16.30
CA GLY A 222 7.96 -1.44 -17.04
C GLY A 222 8.41 -1.67 -18.50
N GLU A 223 8.89 -0.64 -19.19
CA GLU A 223 9.42 -0.80 -20.56
C GLU A 223 10.71 -1.63 -20.60
N GLN A 224 11.59 -1.50 -19.60
CA GLN A 224 12.77 -2.36 -19.48
C GLN A 224 12.38 -3.84 -19.36
N ILE A 225 11.35 -4.16 -18.56
CA ILE A 225 10.82 -5.53 -18.44
C ILE A 225 10.28 -6.01 -19.78
N ARG A 226 9.42 -5.22 -20.43
CA ARG A 226 8.79 -5.59 -21.71
C ARG A 226 9.81 -5.76 -22.83
N ASN A 227 10.78 -4.84 -22.95
CA ASN A 227 11.80 -4.86 -23.99
C ASN A 227 12.84 -5.97 -23.80
N ALA A 228 12.98 -6.53 -22.60
CA ALA A 228 13.83 -7.67 -22.33
C ALA A 228 13.18 -9.02 -22.74
N LEU A 229 11.87 -9.03 -23.07
CA LEU A 229 11.19 -10.20 -23.60
C LEU A 229 11.55 -10.43 -25.10
N PRO A 230 11.56 -11.70 -25.58
CA PRO A 230 11.54 -12.01 -27.00
C PRO A 230 10.43 -11.25 -27.73
N ALA A 231 10.70 -10.79 -28.95
CA ALA A 231 9.78 -9.90 -29.68
C ALA A 231 8.37 -10.49 -29.87
N GLU A 232 8.29 -11.80 -30.05
CA GLU A 232 7.02 -12.56 -30.19
C GLU A 232 6.21 -12.64 -28.90
N LEU A 233 6.83 -12.45 -27.74
CA LEU A 233 6.16 -12.48 -26.43
C LEU A 233 5.74 -11.09 -25.95
N GLN A 234 6.35 -10.02 -26.45
CA GLN A 234 6.05 -8.64 -26.05
C GLN A 234 4.57 -8.24 -26.18
N PRO A 235 3.80 -8.70 -27.20
CA PRO A 235 2.38 -8.39 -27.28
C PRO A 235 1.54 -8.88 -26.09
N PHE A 236 2.01 -9.89 -25.36
CA PHE A 236 1.34 -10.44 -24.19
C PHE A 236 1.80 -9.83 -22.84
N CYS A 237 2.64 -8.79 -22.91
CA CYS A 237 3.09 -8.02 -21.75
C CYS A 237 2.69 -6.55 -21.93
N LEU A 238 1.65 -6.13 -21.21
CA LEU A 238 1.10 -4.77 -21.28
C LEU A 238 1.68 -3.91 -20.15
N ASN A 239 2.23 -2.75 -20.49
CA ASN A 239 2.68 -1.78 -19.50
C ASN A 239 1.63 -0.68 -19.32
N VAL A 240 0.90 -0.71 -18.20
CA VAL A 240 -0.09 0.33 -17.82
C VAL A 240 0.45 1.28 -16.74
N ALA A 241 1.72 1.18 -16.38
CA ALA A 241 2.35 2.09 -15.44
C ALA A 241 2.19 3.54 -15.91
N GLY A 242 1.80 4.43 -15.00
CA GLY A 242 1.56 5.84 -15.29
C GLY A 242 0.31 6.15 -16.13
N GLN A 243 -0.41 5.16 -16.62
CA GLN A 243 -1.64 5.33 -17.42
C GLN A 243 -2.92 5.21 -16.59
N THR A 244 -2.82 4.72 -15.35
CA THR A 244 -3.94 4.53 -14.43
C THR A 244 -3.92 5.56 -13.31
N ASN A 245 -5.08 6.06 -12.92
CA ASN A 245 -5.25 6.62 -11.59
C ASN A 245 -5.40 5.47 -10.55
N LEU A 246 -5.34 5.81 -9.27
CA LEU A 246 -5.35 4.78 -8.21
C LEU A 246 -6.65 3.96 -8.17
N ASN A 247 -7.78 4.55 -8.54
CA ASN A 247 -9.07 3.87 -8.65
C ASN A 247 -9.04 2.78 -9.72
N GLN A 248 -8.56 3.15 -10.91
CA GLN A 248 -8.39 2.24 -12.04
C GLN A 248 -7.36 1.14 -11.71
N ALA A 249 -6.26 1.48 -11.04
CA ALA A 249 -5.28 0.49 -10.62
C ALA A 249 -5.89 -0.56 -9.67
N VAL A 250 -6.76 -0.17 -8.73
CA VAL A 250 -7.49 -1.11 -7.86
C VAL A 250 -8.37 -2.05 -8.69
N ASP A 251 -9.13 -1.52 -9.64
CA ASP A 251 -10.04 -2.32 -10.48
C ASP A 251 -9.29 -3.32 -11.37
N LEU A 252 -8.19 -2.89 -11.99
CA LEU A 252 -7.37 -3.76 -12.84
C LEU A 252 -6.63 -4.81 -12.01
N ILE A 253 -6.05 -4.45 -10.85
CA ILE A 253 -5.43 -5.40 -9.92
C ILE A 253 -6.46 -6.44 -9.46
N ALA A 254 -7.67 -6.01 -9.14
CA ALA A 254 -8.76 -6.92 -8.76
C ALA A 254 -9.23 -7.81 -9.91
N HIS A 255 -8.99 -7.44 -11.16
CA HIS A 255 -9.28 -8.24 -12.35
C HIS A 255 -8.21 -9.31 -12.61
N CYS A 256 -6.98 -9.09 -12.18
CA CYS A 256 -5.90 -10.06 -12.35
C CYS A 256 -6.18 -11.40 -11.67
N THR A 257 -5.70 -12.48 -12.26
CA THR A 257 -5.75 -13.83 -11.69
C THR A 257 -4.85 -13.94 -10.44
N ALA A 258 -3.67 -13.36 -10.51
CA ALA A 258 -2.73 -13.26 -9.38
C ALA A 258 -1.79 -12.06 -9.56
N ILE A 259 -1.06 -11.71 -8.50
CA ILE A 259 -0.13 -10.59 -8.48
C ILE A 259 1.25 -11.04 -8.00
N VAL A 260 2.29 -10.50 -8.62
CA VAL A 260 3.67 -10.53 -8.10
C VAL A 260 4.11 -9.10 -7.82
N SER A 261 4.53 -8.81 -6.62
CA SER A 261 4.84 -7.44 -6.19
C SER A 261 6.08 -7.35 -5.31
N ASN A 262 6.84 -6.29 -5.47
CA ASN A 262 7.77 -5.84 -4.43
C ASN A 262 7.02 -5.37 -3.19
N ASP A 263 7.71 -5.24 -2.05
CA ASP A 263 7.19 -4.54 -0.86
C ASP A 263 6.89 -3.07 -1.19
N SER A 264 5.66 -2.80 -1.61
CA SER A 264 5.20 -1.51 -2.13
C SER A 264 3.74 -1.21 -1.76
N GLY A 265 3.27 -0.01 -2.07
CA GLY A 265 1.86 0.36 -1.87
C GLY A 265 0.89 -0.52 -2.65
N LEU A 266 1.23 -0.92 -3.88
CA LEU A 266 0.39 -1.78 -4.72
C LEU A 266 0.30 -3.21 -4.19
N MET A 267 1.33 -3.72 -3.49
CA MET A 267 1.28 -4.99 -2.76
C MET A 267 0.13 -5.00 -1.74
N HIS A 268 -0.02 -3.92 -0.97
CA HIS A 268 -1.11 -3.82 0.01
C HIS A 268 -2.49 -3.69 -0.66
N ILE A 269 -2.58 -3.07 -1.84
CA ILE A 269 -3.81 -3.05 -2.65
C ILE A 269 -4.14 -4.47 -3.13
N ALA A 270 -3.18 -5.21 -3.68
CA ALA A 270 -3.37 -6.59 -4.11
C ALA A 270 -3.85 -7.49 -2.95
N ALA A 271 -3.25 -7.34 -1.77
CA ALA A 271 -3.70 -8.04 -0.57
C ALA A 271 -5.15 -7.69 -0.20
N ALA A 272 -5.51 -6.40 -0.28
CA ALA A 272 -6.84 -5.90 0.09
C ALA A 272 -7.94 -6.21 -0.95
N THR A 273 -7.58 -6.51 -2.19
CA THR A 273 -8.50 -7.02 -3.23
C THR A 273 -8.60 -8.54 -3.23
N ALA A 274 -8.00 -9.20 -2.23
CA ALA A 274 -8.00 -10.64 -2.03
C ALA A 274 -7.49 -11.44 -3.25
N ARG A 275 -6.57 -10.86 -4.03
CA ARG A 275 -5.91 -11.59 -5.12
C ARG A 275 -4.80 -12.50 -4.56
N PRO A 276 -4.61 -13.70 -5.14
CA PRO A 276 -3.42 -14.49 -4.93
C PRO A 276 -2.18 -13.62 -5.16
N LEU A 277 -1.25 -13.56 -4.20
CA LEU A 277 -0.15 -12.61 -4.18
C LEU A 277 1.16 -13.28 -3.81
N VAL A 278 2.18 -13.13 -4.64
CA VAL A 278 3.57 -13.40 -4.24
C VAL A 278 4.26 -12.07 -3.96
N ALA A 279 4.64 -11.85 -2.71
CA ALA A 279 5.29 -10.63 -2.25
C ALA A 279 6.80 -10.84 -2.06
N LEU A 280 7.60 -9.99 -2.71
CA LEU A 280 9.05 -10.09 -2.75
C LEU A 280 9.66 -9.08 -1.78
N TYR A 281 10.39 -9.58 -0.79
CA TYR A 281 11.08 -8.79 0.22
C TYR A 281 12.58 -8.97 0.12
N GLY A 282 13.27 -7.86 0.06
CA GLY A 282 14.73 -7.80 0.16
C GLY A 282 15.18 -7.28 1.52
N PRO A 283 15.76 -6.05 1.58
CA PRO A 283 16.26 -5.47 2.83
C PRO A 283 15.14 -5.09 3.81
N THR A 284 13.89 -5.03 3.36
CA THR A 284 12.74 -4.75 4.23
C THR A 284 12.24 -6.01 4.93
N SER A 285 11.45 -5.83 5.99
CA SER A 285 10.98 -6.93 6.81
C SER A 285 9.46 -7.12 6.69
N PRO A 286 8.99 -8.31 6.30
CA PRO A 286 7.56 -8.62 6.29
C PRO A 286 6.96 -8.67 7.71
N THR A 287 7.77 -8.76 8.76
CA THR A 287 7.30 -8.65 10.14
C THR A 287 6.88 -7.22 10.49
N TYR A 288 7.37 -6.23 9.75
CA TYR A 288 7.01 -4.83 9.96
C TYR A 288 5.81 -4.38 9.13
N THR A 289 5.80 -4.69 7.83
CA THR A 289 4.75 -4.30 6.87
C THR A 289 4.30 -5.51 6.04
N PRO A 290 3.66 -6.53 6.66
CA PRO A 290 3.25 -7.72 5.91
C PRO A 290 2.12 -7.42 4.91
N PRO A 291 1.99 -8.20 3.83
CA PRO A 291 0.78 -8.24 3.04
C PRO A 291 -0.32 -8.94 3.88
N LEU A 292 -1.28 -8.18 4.39
CA LEU A 292 -2.33 -8.68 5.28
C LEU A 292 -3.41 -9.44 4.51
N SER A 293 -3.07 -10.62 4.00
CA SER A 293 -3.98 -11.49 3.23
C SER A 293 -3.63 -12.96 3.45
N ASP A 294 -4.65 -13.83 3.55
CA ASP A 294 -4.45 -15.28 3.59
C ASP A 294 -4.02 -15.87 2.24
N LYS A 295 -4.18 -15.09 1.17
CA LYS A 295 -3.79 -15.47 -0.20
C LYS A 295 -2.42 -14.92 -0.58
N ALA A 296 -1.62 -14.46 0.39
CA ALA A 296 -0.30 -13.94 0.15
C ALA A 296 0.78 -14.95 0.57
N GLU A 297 1.73 -15.18 -0.32
CA GLU A 297 2.97 -15.89 -0.06
C GLU A 297 4.14 -14.92 -0.10
N ILE A 298 5.06 -15.05 0.84
CA ILE A 298 6.22 -14.16 0.95
C ILE A 298 7.48 -14.90 0.53
N ILE A 299 8.32 -14.24 -0.25
CA ILE A 299 9.69 -14.69 -0.52
C ILE A 299 10.64 -13.66 0.06
N ARG A 300 11.48 -14.09 0.99
CA ARG A 300 12.58 -13.32 1.59
C ARG A 300 13.69 -14.28 1.94
N LEU A 301 14.91 -14.02 1.49
CA LEU A 301 16.06 -14.91 1.63
C LEU A 301 17.00 -14.51 2.78
N ILE A 302 16.79 -13.35 3.39
CA ILE A 302 17.61 -12.86 4.49
C ILE A 302 16.83 -12.87 5.80
N GLU A 303 17.51 -13.15 6.90
CA GLU A 303 16.98 -13.07 8.25
C GLU A 303 17.24 -11.68 8.86
N GLY A 304 16.62 -11.40 10.01
CA GLY A 304 16.83 -10.20 10.79
C GLY A 304 15.86 -9.06 10.46
N ASP A 305 16.17 -7.91 11.07
CA ASP A 305 15.33 -6.72 11.04
C ASP A 305 15.41 -5.95 9.73
N LEU A 306 14.55 -4.92 9.64
CA LEU A 306 14.48 -3.97 8.55
C LEU A 306 15.82 -3.24 8.35
N ILE A 307 16.41 -3.37 7.16
CA ILE A 307 17.55 -2.59 6.71
C ILE A 307 17.03 -1.40 5.89
N LYS A 308 17.32 -0.18 6.32
CA LYS A 308 16.94 1.04 5.63
C LYS A 308 17.97 1.41 4.58
N VAL A 309 17.87 0.86 3.39
CA VAL A 309 18.69 1.19 2.23
C VAL A 309 17.83 1.64 1.06
N ARG A 310 18.14 2.78 0.45
CA ARG A 310 17.43 3.30 -0.75
C ARG A 310 18.03 2.79 -2.05
N LYS A 311 19.34 2.76 -2.13
CA LYS A 311 20.11 2.29 -3.28
C LYS A 311 21.23 1.42 -2.74
N SER A 312 21.36 0.20 -3.25
CA SER A 312 22.47 -0.69 -2.91
C SER A 312 23.65 -0.44 -3.84
N THR A 313 24.83 -0.83 -3.40
CA THR A 313 26.06 -0.89 -4.20
C THR A 313 26.27 -2.26 -4.84
N ASP A 314 25.37 -3.21 -4.60
CA ASP A 314 25.48 -4.60 -5.08
C ASP A 314 25.26 -4.71 -6.60
N SER A 315 24.57 -3.74 -7.20
CA SER A 315 24.42 -3.62 -8.65
C SER A 315 24.53 -2.17 -9.14
N ALA A 316 24.79 -1.99 -10.44
CA ALA A 316 24.84 -0.66 -11.06
C ALA A 316 23.49 0.06 -11.00
N GLU A 317 22.39 -0.68 -11.11
CA GLU A 317 21.01 -0.17 -11.02
C GLU A 317 20.58 0.12 -9.58
N GLY A 318 21.34 -0.34 -8.58
CA GLY A 318 21.09 -0.13 -7.16
C GLY A 318 20.18 -1.17 -6.52
N TYR A 319 19.99 -2.34 -7.16
CA TYR A 319 19.30 -3.47 -6.58
C TYR A 319 20.08 -4.06 -5.39
N HIS A 320 19.36 -4.58 -4.41
CA HIS A 320 19.97 -5.22 -3.25
C HIS A 320 20.19 -6.71 -3.51
N GLN A 321 21.33 -7.27 -3.08
CA GLN A 321 21.70 -8.66 -3.34
C GLN A 321 20.62 -9.65 -2.94
N SER A 322 19.96 -9.44 -1.80
CA SER A 322 18.88 -10.32 -1.35
C SER A 322 17.66 -10.39 -2.29
N LEU A 323 17.46 -9.40 -3.17
CA LEU A 323 16.45 -9.47 -4.22
C LEU A 323 17.02 -10.05 -5.51
N ILE A 324 18.29 -9.82 -5.81
CA ILE A 324 18.98 -10.44 -6.95
C ILE A 324 18.98 -11.97 -6.78
N ASP A 325 19.19 -12.47 -5.56
CA ASP A 325 19.23 -13.90 -5.25
C ASP A 325 17.87 -14.62 -5.33
N ILE A 326 16.75 -13.87 -5.30
CA ILE A 326 15.42 -14.45 -5.57
C ILE A 326 15.34 -14.78 -7.06
N THR A 327 15.34 -16.06 -7.40
CA THR A 327 15.31 -16.49 -8.80
C THR A 327 13.90 -16.43 -9.40
N PRO A 328 13.74 -16.14 -10.72
CA PRO A 328 12.46 -16.22 -11.40
C PRO A 328 11.77 -17.60 -11.25
N GLN A 329 12.56 -18.67 -11.25
CA GLN A 329 12.05 -20.03 -11.07
C GLN A 329 11.37 -20.20 -9.71
N SER A 330 11.97 -19.73 -8.63
CA SER A 330 11.39 -19.84 -7.29
C SER A 330 10.09 -19.05 -7.15
N VAL A 331 9.99 -17.89 -7.81
CA VAL A 331 8.77 -17.06 -7.85
C VAL A 331 7.69 -17.77 -8.68
N PHE A 332 8.05 -18.33 -9.85
CA PHE A 332 7.14 -19.08 -10.71
C PHE A 332 6.53 -20.30 -9.99
N GLU A 333 7.35 -21.09 -9.31
CA GLU A 333 6.91 -22.26 -8.54
C GLU A 333 5.95 -21.85 -7.41
N LYS A 334 6.28 -20.78 -6.67
CA LYS A 334 5.44 -20.27 -5.60
C LYS A 334 4.11 -19.76 -6.13
N LEU A 335 4.12 -19.03 -7.25
CA LEU A 335 2.93 -18.49 -7.88
C LEU A 335 2.01 -19.60 -8.41
N THR A 336 2.57 -20.60 -9.11
CA THR A 336 1.80 -21.73 -9.64
C THR A 336 1.22 -22.58 -8.54
N ALA A 337 1.96 -22.83 -7.46
CA ALA A 337 1.44 -23.50 -6.28
C ALA A 337 0.28 -22.73 -5.63
N LEU A 338 0.33 -21.40 -5.62
CA LEU A 338 -0.73 -20.54 -5.09
C LEU A 338 -1.98 -20.56 -5.97
N LEU A 339 -1.83 -20.65 -7.30
CA LEU A 339 -2.93 -20.71 -8.27
C LEU A 339 -3.65 -22.06 -8.29
N ASN A 340 -3.00 -23.12 -7.81
CA ASN A 340 -3.54 -24.48 -7.76
C ASN A 340 -4.23 -24.82 -6.42
N LYS A 341 -4.20 -23.90 -5.45
CA LYS A 341 -4.95 -23.99 -4.16
C LYS A 341 -6.38 -23.52 -4.33
#